data_163f267467986b8526fd4ee2d7c443d4
#
_entry.id   163f267467986b8526fd4ee2d7c443d4
#
_cell.length_a   1.000
_cell.length_b   1.000
_cell.length_c   1.000
_cell.angle_alpha   90.00
_cell.angle_beta   90.00
_cell.angle_gamma   90.00
#
_symmetry.space_group_name_H-M   'P 1'
#
loop_
_entity.id
_entity.type
_entity.pdbx_description
1 polymer ?
#
loop_
_entity_poly.entity_id
_entity_poly.type
_entity_poly.pdbx_seq_one_letter_code
_entity_poly.pdbx_strand_id
1 'polypeptide(L)'
;MGKYLGHFMRVAFISGTSIVNSTLFSSWEVRQVETPYGRVAYKARGDHALINRHGYGFPLPPHSINYRANIRALADLGFKDIVSLNSVGSLKPEIPPGSIVSCSDYVCLQQGPATFFDTELKGGAPVIANNLIPLLVARLAPEFTIPTAKVYVQMRGPRFETKAEIRVVRAWGDVIGMTAAHEADLCSEAGLNYNSLALADNYANGLEGTEIDFAKFKDLVKTNQEKVNRLFTRMLEILG
;
A
#
# COMPACT_ATOMS: atom_id res chain seq x y z
N MET A 1 -27.96 -7.02 11.25
CA MET A 1 -28.06 -7.24 9.80
C MET A 1 -28.69 -5.98 9.18
N GLY A 2 -27.91 -4.91 9.04
CA GLY A 2 -28.33 -3.56 8.69
C GLY A 2 -27.97 -3.23 7.23
N LYS A 3 -28.93 -2.69 6.55
CA LYS A 3 -29.04 -2.28 5.16
C LYS A 3 -27.76 -1.64 4.56
N TYR A 4 -26.99 -2.41 3.81
CA TYR A 4 -26.07 -1.88 2.80
C TYR A 4 -26.80 -1.96 1.44
N LEU A 5 -27.80 -1.11 1.28
CA LEU A 5 -28.47 -0.90 0.01
C LEU A 5 -27.90 0.37 -0.63
N GLY A 6 -27.06 0.22 -1.64
CA GLY A 6 -26.95 1.19 -2.73
C GLY A 6 -26.26 2.53 -2.48
N HIS A 7 -25.30 2.63 -1.52
CA HIS A 7 -24.42 3.79 -1.48
C HIS A 7 -23.06 3.37 -2.04
N PHE A 8 -22.68 3.93 -3.18
CA PHE A 8 -21.32 3.87 -3.66
C PHE A 8 -20.36 4.37 -2.59
N MET A 9 -19.40 3.55 -2.20
CA MET A 9 -18.43 3.95 -1.18
C MET A 9 -17.37 4.83 -1.82
N ARG A 10 -17.14 6.01 -1.27
CA ARG A 10 -16.10 6.91 -1.76
C ARG A 10 -14.75 6.49 -1.22
N VAL A 11 -13.98 5.76 -2.03
CA VAL A 11 -12.71 5.14 -1.63
C VAL A 11 -11.57 5.63 -2.53
N ALA A 12 -10.44 5.97 -1.92
CA ALA A 12 -9.21 6.21 -2.65
C ALA A 12 -8.27 5.00 -2.54
N PHE A 13 -7.62 4.71 -3.65
CA PHE A 13 -6.58 3.68 -3.73
C PHE A 13 -5.21 4.33 -3.77
N ILE A 14 -4.25 3.73 -3.06
CA ILE A 14 -2.83 4.03 -3.20
C ILE A 14 -2.13 2.75 -3.65
N SER A 15 -1.39 2.82 -4.74
CA SER A 15 -0.57 1.71 -5.19
C SER A 15 0.71 2.25 -5.82
N GLY A 16 1.62 1.37 -6.18
CA GLY A 16 2.92 1.76 -6.73
C GLY A 16 3.39 0.75 -7.75
N THR A 17 4.47 0.06 -7.45
CA THR A 17 5.10 -0.93 -8.33
C THR A 17 4.11 -1.94 -8.91
N SER A 18 3.15 -2.40 -8.11
CA SER A 18 2.15 -3.40 -8.52
C SER A 18 1.24 -2.95 -9.67
N ILE A 19 1.09 -1.63 -9.92
CA ILE A 19 0.22 -1.12 -10.99
C ILE A 19 0.97 -0.47 -12.15
N VAL A 20 2.29 -0.47 -12.12
CA VAL A 20 3.12 0.29 -13.08
C VAL A 20 2.87 -0.14 -14.53
N ASN A 21 2.59 -1.40 -14.76
CA ASN A 21 2.28 -1.97 -16.07
C ASN A 21 0.77 -2.20 -16.29
N SER A 22 -0.09 -1.77 -15.36
CA SER A 22 -1.53 -1.98 -15.46
C SER A 22 -2.19 -1.04 -16.44
N THR A 23 -2.99 -1.58 -17.36
CA THR A 23 -3.85 -0.82 -18.24
C THR A 23 -5.25 -0.61 -17.64
N LEU A 24 -5.57 -1.22 -16.50
CA LEU A 24 -6.89 -1.14 -15.86
C LEU A 24 -7.36 0.29 -15.63
N PHE A 25 -6.42 1.17 -15.30
CA PHE A 25 -6.71 2.57 -14.99
C PHE A 25 -6.43 3.52 -16.17
N SER A 26 -6.25 3.02 -17.40
CA SER A 26 -5.92 3.86 -18.56
C SER A 26 -7.05 4.80 -18.93
N SER A 27 -8.31 4.39 -18.72
CA SER A 27 -9.50 5.20 -18.98
C SER A 27 -9.88 6.17 -17.86
N TRP A 28 -9.19 6.13 -16.71
CA TRP A 28 -9.45 7.05 -15.62
C TRP A 28 -8.90 8.43 -15.96
N GLU A 29 -9.65 9.47 -15.61
CA GLU A 29 -9.25 10.86 -15.84
C GLU A 29 -8.03 11.22 -14.96
N VAL A 30 -6.99 11.77 -15.56
CA VAL A 30 -5.83 12.31 -14.84
C VAL A 30 -6.17 13.70 -14.35
N ARG A 31 -6.08 13.92 -13.05
CA ARG A 31 -6.32 15.19 -12.37
C ARG A 31 -5.10 15.58 -11.54
N GLN A 32 -5.06 16.83 -11.14
CA GLN A 32 -4.03 17.37 -10.25
C GLN A 32 -4.67 18.18 -9.12
N VAL A 33 -4.03 18.16 -7.97
CA VAL A 33 -4.40 18.97 -6.82
C VAL A 33 -3.15 19.57 -6.18
N GLU A 34 -3.21 20.84 -5.80
CA GLU A 34 -2.17 21.52 -5.05
C GLU A 34 -2.37 21.25 -3.56
N THR A 35 -1.29 20.99 -2.85
CA THR A 35 -1.27 20.85 -1.40
C THR A 35 -0.16 21.73 -0.82
N PRO A 36 -0.17 22.04 0.49
CA PRO A 36 0.96 22.74 1.13
C PRO A 36 2.31 22.03 1.00
N TYR A 37 2.28 20.74 0.64
CA TYR A 37 3.47 19.89 0.51
C TYR A 37 3.88 19.65 -0.95
N GLY A 38 3.14 20.23 -1.90
CA GLY A 38 3.40 20.13 -3.34
C GLY A 38 2.21 19.57 -4.12
N ARG A 39 2.38 19.59 -5.45
CA ARG A 39 1.38 19.13 -6.40
C ARG A 39 1.32 17.59 -6.46
N VAL A 40 0.10 17.06 -6.50
CA VAL A 40 -0.17 15.63 -6.63
C VAL A 40 -1.01 15.38 -7.88
N ALA A 41 -0.54 14.49 -8.74
CA ALA A 41 -1.34 13.93 -9.81
C ALA A 41 -2.04 12.64 -9.33
N TYR A 42 -3.29 12.49 -9.70
CA TYR A 42 -4.07 11.30 -9.38
C TYR A 42 -5.00 10.96 -10.54
N LYS A 43 -5.47 9.72 -10.58
CA LYS A 43 -6.51 9.30 -11.51
C LYS A 43 -7.85 9.23 -10.79
N ALA A 44 -8.94 9.61 -11.48
CA ALA A 44 -10.28 9.62 -10.92
C ALA A 44 -11.31 8.97 -11.85
N ARG A 45 -12.27 8.26 -11.27
CA ARG A 45 -13.45 7.73 -11.95
C ARG A 45 -14.60 7.57 -10.94
N GLY A 46 -15.72 8.30 -11.17
CA GLY A 46 -16.84 8.33 -10.22
C GLY A 46 -16.37 8.79 -8.84
N ASP A 47 -16.72 8.02 -7.82
CA ASP A 47 -16.38 8.27 -6.42
C ASP A 47 -15.01 7.70 -6.01
N HIS A 48 -14.20 7.23 -6.96
CA HIS A 48 -12.90 6.64 -6.69
C HIS A 48 -11.75 7.50 -7.21
N ALA A 49 -10.64 7.45 -6.47
CA ALA A 49 -9.37 8.00 -6.88
C ALA A 49 -8.26 6.96 -6.77
N LEU A 50 -7.21 7.12 -7.56
CA LEU A 50 -5.99 6.33 -7.47
C LEU A 50 -4.78 7.25 -7.49
N ILE A 51 -3.96 7.16 -6.47
CA ILE A 51 -2.60 7.72 -6.45
C ILE A 51 -1.60 6.61 -6.77
N ASN A 52 -0.78 6.83 -7.80
CA ASN A 52 0.46 6.09 -7.92
C ASN A 52 1.48 6.76 -7.01
N ARG A 53 1.88 6.09 -5.90
CA ARG A 53 2.80 6.69 -4.91
C ARG A 53 4.16 7.08 -5.47
N HIS A 54 4.60 6.40 -6.52
CA HIS A 54 5.85 6.70 -7.21
C HIS A 54 5.72 7.83 -8.25
N GLY A 55 4.54 8.43 -8.39
CA GLY A 55 4.24 9.44 -9.40
C GLY A 55 3.89 8.87 -10.77
N TYR A 56 3.49 9.74 -11.68
CA TYR A 56 3.23 9.44 -13.09
C TYR A 56 4.37 10.01 -13.94
N GLY A 57 4.87 9.23 -14.88
CA GLY A 57 6.00 9.59 -15.72
C GLY A 57 7.29 8.96 -15.20
N PHE A 58 8.20 9.74 -14.63
CA PHE A 58 9.45 9.21 -14.07
C PHE A 58 9.22 8.71 -12.63
N PRO A 59 9.35 7.39 -12.36
CA PRO A 59 8.99 6.85 -11.05
C PRO A 59 10.01 7.27 -9.97
N LEU A 60 9.51 7.86 -8.89
CA LEU A 60 10.31 8.21 -7.72
C LEU A 60 10.70 6.96 -6.92
N PRO A 61 11.94 6.86 -6.44
CA PRO A 61 12.30 5.79 -5.51
C PRO A 61 11.62 5.98 -4.15
N PRO A 62 11.46 4.92 -3.34
CA PRO A 62 10.66 4.95 -2.09
C PRO A 62 11.02 6.09 -1.13
N HIS A 63 12.31 6.39 -0.97
CA HIS A 63 12.79 7.44 -0.07
C HIS A 63 12.56 8.88 -0.60
N SER A 64 12.14 9.03 -1.86
CA SER A 64 11.84 10.32 -2.51
C SER A 64 10.35 10.54 -2.73
N ILE A 65 9.50 9.61 -2.33
CA ILE A 65 8.05 9.76 -2.43
C ILE A 65 7.60 10.91 -1.51
N ASN A 66 6.78 11.80 -2.04
CA ASN A 66 6.16 12.86 -1.24
C ASN A 66 4.89 12.35 -0.54
N TYR A 67 5.09 11.57 0.53
CA TYR A 67 4.00 10.97 1.29
C TYR A 67 3.05 12.03 1.86
N ARG A 68 3.60 13.17 2.38
CA ARG A 68 2.78 14.27 2.92
C ARG A 68 1.83 14.83 1.87
N ALA A 69 2.34 15.12 0.67
CA ALA A 69 1.49 15.61 -0.41
C ALA A 69 0.41 14.60 -0.80
N ASN A 70 0.77 13.32 -0.96
CA ASN A 70 -0.15 12.28 -1.37
C ASN A 70 -1.31 12.11 -0.39
N ILE A 71 -1.03 12.00 0.91
CA ILE A 71 -2.08 11.81 1.93
C ILE A 71 -2.88 13.09 2.14
N ARG A 72 -2.21 14.25 2.13
CA ARG A 72 -2.90 15.54 2.23
C ARG A 72 -3.86 15.75 1.07
N ALA A 73 -3.46 15.41 -0.14
CA ALA A 73 -4.32 15.47 -1.32
C ALA A 73 -5.62 14.66 -1.13
N LEU A 74 -5.52 13.43 -0.62
CA LEU A 74 -6.70 12.60 -0.39
C LEU A 74 -7.62 13.17 0.69
N ALA A 75 -7.04 13.73 1.76
CA ALA A 75 -7.80 14.40 2.80
C ALA A 75 -8.54 15.64 2.26
N ASP A 76 -7.85 16.51 1.50
CA ASP A 76 -8.42 17.72 0.90
C ASP A 76 -9.49 17.41 -0.15
N LEU A 77 -9.35 16.31 -0.87
CA LEU A 77 -10.36 15.80 -1.78
C LEU A 77 -11.56 15.18 -1.04
N GLY A 78 -11.53 15.06 0.29
CA GLY A 78 -12.62 14.58 1.13
C GLY A 78 -12.77 13.05 1.16
N PHE A 79 -11.74 12.29 0.80
CA PHE A 79 -11.73 10.84 1.04
C PHE A 79 -11.59 10.56 2.53
N LYS A 80 -12.21 9.47 2.99
CA LYS A 80 -12.10 8.98 4.36
C LYS A 80 -11.47 7.59 4.40
N ASP A 81 -11.78 6.77 3.43
CA ASP A 81 -11.32 5.40 3.34
C ASP A 81 -10.25 5.27 2.25
N ILE A 82 -9.09 4.80 2.65
CA ILE A 82 -7.94 4.58 1.77
C ILE A 82 -7.65 3.08 1.75
N VAL A 83 -7.60 2.49 0.56
CA VAL A 83 -7.12 1.12 0.36
C VAL A 83 -5.76 1.18 -0.30
N SER A 84 -4.73 0.75 0.40
CA SER A 84 -3.37 0.70 -0.12
C SER A 84 -2.98 -0.73 -0.49
N LEU A 85 -2.38 -0.90 -1.68
CA LEU A 85 -1.71 -2.13 -2.08
C LEU A 85 -0.21 -1.87 -2.17
N ASN A 86 0.55 -2.55 -1.31
CA ASN A 86 1.99 -2.44 -1.22
C ASN A 86 2.68 -3.69 -1.78
N SER A 87 3.69 -3.49 -2.60
CA SER A 87 4.61 -4.52 -3.08
C SER A 87 5.62 -4.81 -1.96
N VAL A 88 5.75 -6.07 -1.54
CA VAL A 88 6.55 -6.46 -0.38
C VAL A 88 7.37 -7.72 -0.63
N GLY A 89 8.43 -7.89 0.15
CA GLY A 89 9.10 -9.19 0.34
C GLY A 89 8.44 -9.96 1.48
N SER A 90 8.34 -11.28 1.35
CA SER A 90 7.90 -12.15 2.44
C SER A 90 9.04 -12.44 3.40
N LEU A 91 8.78 -12.34 4.71
CA LEU A 91 9.68 -12.72 5.79
C LEU A 91 9.37 -14.12 6.33
N LYS A 92 8.36 -14.80 5.78
CA LYS A 92 7.82 -16.09 6.26
C LYS A 92 7.67 -17.09 5.12
N PRO A 93 8.15 -18.33 5.26
CA PRO A 93 7.95 -19.37 4.25
C PRO A 93 6.47 -19.64 3.92
N GLU A 94 5.58 -19.51 4.92
CA GLU A 94 4.13 -19.70 4.79
C GLU A 94 3.40 -18.57 4.04
N ILE A 95 4.12 -17.53 3.65
CA ILE A 95 3.61 -16.45 2.77
C ILE A 95 4.42 -16.48 1.47
N PRO A 96 4.16 -17.42 0.57
CA PRO A 96 4.93 -17.54 -0.67
C PRO A 96 4.70 -16.37 -1.62
N PRO A 97 5.63 -16.12 -2.57
CA PRO A 97 5.45 -15.14 -3.62
C PRO A 97 4.11 -15.29 -4.34
N GLY A 98 3.46 -14.18 -4.64
CA GLY A 98 2.10 -14.11 -5.15
C GLY A 98 1.02 -14.10 -4.06
N SER A 99 1.34 -14.27 -2.78
CA SER A 99 0.37 -14.13 -1.69
C SER A 99 -0.07 -12.69 -1.50
N ILE A 100 -1.37 -12.50 -1.22
CA ILE A 100 -1.92 -11.23 -0.77
C ILE A 100 -2.24 -11.38 0.71
N VAL A 101 -1.80 -10.43 1.53
CA VAL A 101 -2.09 -10.39 2.97
C VAL A 101 -2.61 -9.01 3.38
N SER A 102 -3.27 -8.92 4.52
CA SER A 102 -3.61 -7.65 5.16
C SER A 102 -2.81 -7.46 6.43
N CYS A 103 -2.12 -6.32 6.52
CA CYS A 103 -1.35 -5.96 7.70
C CYS A 103 -2.21 -5.12 8.65
N SER A 104 -2.21 -5.48 9.94
CA SER A 104 -2.93 -4.75 10.99
C SER A 104 -2.00 -3.93 11.88
N ASP A 105 -0.70 -4.12 11.72
CA ASP A 105 0.32 -3.43 12.49
C ASP A 105 1.63 -3.31 11.69
N TYR A 106 2.57 -2.51 12.17
CA TYR A 106 3.87 -2.36 11.54
C TYR A 106 4.98 -2.03 12.52
N VAL A 107 6.20 -2.35 12.13
CA VAL A 107 7.44 -1.92 12.78
C VAL A 107 8.14 -0.95 11.87
N CYS A 108 8.39 0.28 12.35
CA CYS A 108 9.14 1.31 11.64
C CYS A 108 10.19 1.92 12.59
N LEU A 109 11.42 1.42 12.52
CA LEU A 109 12.53 1.91 13.34
C LEU A 109 13.42 2.92 12.61
N GLN A 110 13.13 3.19 11.37
CA GLN A 110 13.89 4.14 10.56
C GLN A 110 13.22 5.50 10.58
N GLN A 111 14.00 6.52 10.83
CA GLN A 111 13.51 7.90 10.76
C GLN A 111 13.04 8.21 9.34
N GLY A 112 11.79 8.56 9.23
CA GLY A 112 11.17 9.06 8.00
C GLY A 112 10.45 10.37 8.28
N PRO A 113 10.24 11.20 7.28
CA PRO A 113 9.60 12.52 7.43
C PRO A 113 8.09 12.44 7.55
N ALA A 114 7.55 11.36 8.06
CA ALA A 114 6.13 11.11 7.92
C ALA A 114 5.31 11.69 9.07
N THR A 115 5.34 13.02 9.22
CA THR A 115 4.41 13.75 10.10
C THR A 115 3.95 15.05 9.44
N PHE A 116 2.72 15.47 9.75
CA PHE A 116 2.20 16.81 9.44
C PHE A 116 2.52 17.82 10.54
N PHE A 117 3.03 17.38 11.70
CA PHE A 117 3.22 18.19 12.91
C PHE A 117 4.69 18.54 13.14
N ASP A 118 5.29 19.27 12.20
CA ASP A 118 6.71 19.67 12.28
C ASP A 118 7.00 20.65 13.45
N THR A 119 5.99 21.38 13.92
CA THR A 119 6.13 22.44 14.94
C THR A 119 5.23 22.25 16.17
N GLU A 120 4.42 21.21 16.19
CA GLU A 120 3.47 20.95 17.25
C GLU A 120 3.75 19.57 17.87
N LEU A 121 3.69 19.50 19.21
CA LEU A 121 3.71 18.23 19.88
C LEU A 121 2.32 17.58 19.79
N LYS A 122 2.06 16.89 18.72
CA LYS A 122 0.89 16.02 18.53
C LYS A 122 1.37 14.62 18.30
N GLY A 123 0.71 13.67 18.90
CA GLY A 123 1.05 12.27 18.73
C GLY A 123 0.08 11.36 19.46
N GLY A 124 -0.01 10.16 18.97
CA GLY A 124 -0.76 9.06 19.53
C GLY A 124 -0.20 7.77 18.96
N ALA A 125 -0.62 6.62 19.46
CA ALA A 125 -0.31 5.37 18.80
C ALA A 125 -0.99 5.36 17.42
N PRO A 126 -0.24 5.19 16.32
CA PRO A 126 -0.82 5.10 14.99
C PRO A 126 -1.68 3.84 14.88
N VAL A 127 -2.70 3.89 14.04
CA VAL A 127 -3.63 2.77 13.86
C VAL A 127 -3.80 2.50 12.37
N ILE A 128 -3.59 1.25 11.97
CA ILE A 128 -4.10 0.75 10.70
C ILE A 128 -5.58 0.41 10.92
N ALA A 129 -6.47 1.23 10.40
CA ALA A 129 -7.90 1.14 10.68
C ALA A 129 -8.53 -0.17 10.17
N ASN A 130 -8.14 -0.59 8.96
CA ASN A 130 -8.61 -1.82 8.32
C ASN A 130 -10.13 -2.03 8.36
N ASN A 131 -10.90 -0.93 8.40
CA ASN A 131 -12.37 -0.95 8.53
C ASN A 131 -13.06 -1.60 7.31
N LEU A 132 -12.44 -1.55 6.13
CA LEU A 132 -12.94 -2.20 4.91
C LEU A 132 -12.41 -3.62 4.72
N ILE A 133 -11.34 -4.02 5.40
CA ILE A 133 -10.71 -5.32 5.22
C ILE A 133 -11.67 -6.49 5.49
N PRO A 134 -12.51 -6.50 6.54
CA PRO A 134 -13.45 -7.60 6.75
C PRO A 134 -14.42 -7.79 5.57
N LEU A 135 -14.91 -6.69 4.99
CA LEU A 135 -15.79 -6.73 3.82
C LEU A 135 -15.03 -7.26 2.60
N LEU A 136 -13.83 -6.72 2.34
CA LEU A 136 -13.01 -7.14 1.20
C LEU A 136 -12.63 -8.62 1.31
N VAL A 137 -12.16 -9.08 2.46
CA VAL A 137 -11.82 -10.49 2.68
C VAL A 137 -13.01 -11.40 2.42
N ALA A 138 -14.18 -11.08 2.97
CA ALA A 138 -15.39 -11.89 2.78
C ALA A 138 -15.84 -11.95 1.31
N ARG A 139 -15.78 -10.85 0.59
CA ARG A 139 -16.25 -10.76 -0.80
C ARG A 139 -15.23 -11.24 -1.83
N LEU A 140 -13.95 -11.18 -1.50
CA LEU A 140 -12.86 -11.68 -2.35
C LEU A 140 -12.58 -13.17 -2.12
N ALA A 141 -13.04 -13.77 -1.02
CA ALA A 141 -12.75 -15.15 -0.62
C ALA A 141 -12.93 -16.22 -1.71
N PRO A 142 -13.89 -16.13 -2.66
CA PRO A 142 -13.99 -17.10 -3.74
C PRO A 142 -12.77 -17.14 -4.66
N GLU A 143 -12.03 -16.03 -4.76
CA GLU A 143 -10.89 -15.88 -5.68
C GLU A 143 -9.55 -15.69 -4.97
N PHE A 144 -9.58 -15.07 -3.79
CA PHE A 144 -8.38 -14.67 -3.04
C PHE A 144 -8.48 -15.12 -1.59
N THR A 145 -7.50 -15.90 -1.15
CA THR A 145 -7.26 -16.12 0.28
C THR A 145 -6.36 -14.99 0.78
N ILE A 146 -6.86 -14.18 1.72
CA ILE A 146 -6.15 -13.02 2.27
C ILE A 146 -5.99 -13.20 3.78
N PRO A 147 -4.87 -13.78 4.24
CA PRO A 147 -4.53 -13.81 5.66
C PRO A 147 -4.48 -12.39 6.22
N THR A 148 -5.10 -12.18 7.37
CA THR A 148 -5.15 -10.89 8.07
C THR A 148 -4.24 -10.88 9.30
N ALA A 149 -4.21 -9.76 10.01
CA ALA A 149 -3.43 -9.58 11.25
C ALA A 149 -1.92 -9.82 11.05
N LYS A 150 -1.40 -9.48 9.87
CA LYS A 150 0.04 -9.53 9.58
C LYS A 150 0.73 -8.25 10.03
N VAL A 151 2.03 -8.37 10.31
CA VAL A 151 2.88 -7.23 10.71
C VAL A 151 3.80 -6.86 9.54
N TYR A 152 3.75 -5.58 9.17
CA TYR A 152 4.60 -5.02 8.14
C TYR A 152 5.89 -4.47 8.75
N VAL A 153 7.05 -4.79 8.19
CA VAL A 153 8.33 -4.19 8.57
C VAL A 153 8.72 -3.14 7.55
N GLN A 154 8.82 -1.88 8.00
CA GLN A 154 9.21 -0.76 7.15
C GLN A 154 10.72 -0.64 7.07
N MET A 155 11.23 -0.59 5.85
CA MET A 155 12.63 -0.30 5.54
C MET A 155 12.74 0.97 4.70
N ARG A 156 13.92 1.58 4.70
CA ARG A 156 14.14 2.86 4.03
C ARG A 156 14.17 2.74 2.50
N GLY A 157 14.77 1.66 1.98
CA GLY A 157 15.16 1.61 0.57
C GLY A 157 16.27 2.64 0.20
N PRO A 158 16.58 2.86 -1.09
CA PRO A 158 16.00 2.17 -2.24
C PRO A 158 16.63 0.79 -2.51
N ARG A 159 17.75 0.42 -1.85
CA ARG A 159 18.34 -0.91 -1.95
C ARG A 159 17.53 -1.94 -1.19
N PHE A 160 17.55 -3.17 -1.66
CA PHE A 160 17.05 -4.30 -0.88
C PHE A 160 17.94 -4.55 0.35
N GLU A 161 17.38 -5.24 1.31
CA GLU A 161 18.03 -5.60 2.57
C GLU A 161 19.12 -6.66 2.35
N THR A 162 20.16 -6.57 3.15
CA THR A 162 21.19 -7.62 3.22
C THR A 162 20.60 -8.88 3.90
N LYS A 163 21.22 -10.03 3.65
CA LYS A 163 20.88 -11.29 4.35
C LYS A 163 20.99 -11.15 5.87
N ALA A 164 21.90 -10.28 6.36
CA ALA A 164 22.05 -10.02 7.80
C ALA A 164 20.88 -9.19 8.36
N GLU A 165 20.46 -8.14 7.64
CA GLU A 165 19.27 -7.36 8.00
C GLU A 165 18.03 -8.25 8.05
N ILE A 166 17.82 -9.11 7.05
CA ILE A 166 16.69 -10.04 7.01
C ILE A 166 16.71 -11.01 8.19
N ARG A 167 17.86 -11.57 8.58
CA ARG A 167 17.95 -12.44 9.76
C ARG A 167 17.46 -11.75 11.05
N VAL A 168 17.67 -10.44 11.17
CA VAL A 168 17.20 -9.67 12.32
C VAL A 168 15.71 -9.39 12.21
N VAL A 169 15.27 -8.77 11.11
CA VAL A 169 13.91 -8.22 10.98
C VAL A 169 12.84 -9.28 10.77
N ARG A 170 13.19 -10.50 10.33
CA ARG A 170 12.23 -11.60 10.19
C ARG A 170 11.57 -12.03 11.52
N ALA A 171 12.17 -11.66 12.65
CA ALA A 171 11.56 -11.87 13.96
C ALA A 171 10.53 -10.78 14.32
N TRP A 172 10.51 -9.65 13.59
CA TRP A 172 9.68 -8.49 13.90
C TRP A 172 8.35 -8.47 13.17
N GLY A 173 8.26 -9.16 12.03
CA GLY A 173 7.04 -9.14 11.24
C GLY A 173 6.95 -10.25 10.20
N ASP A 174 5.96 -10.12 9.34
CA ASP A 174 5.58 -11.13 8.36
C ASP A 174 5.98 -10.76 6.93
N VAL A 175 5.94 -9.47 6.61
CA VAL A 175 6.30 -8.92 5.30
C VAL A 175 7.16 -7.67 5.45
N ILE A 176 7.97 -7.36 4.44
CA ILE A 176 8.91 -6.25 4.46
C ILE A 176 8.75 -5.37 3.22
N GLY A 177 8.76 -4.06 3.41
CA GLY A 177 8.67 -3.11 2.31
C GLY A 177 9.11 -1.71 2.72
N MET A 178 8.86 -0.72 1.86
CA MET A 178 9.49 0.59 1.96
C MET A 178 8.50 1.77 2.03
N THR A 179 7.18 1.49 2.17
CA THR A 179 6.18 2.55 1.92
C THR A 179 5.01 2.60 2.90
N ALA A 180 4.51 1.47 3.42
CA ALA A 180 3.22 1.41 4.09
C ALA A 180 3.17 2.16 5.43
N ALA A 181 4.23 2.10 6.25
CA ALA A 181 4.22 2.75 7.55
C ALA A 181 4.08 4.27 7.43
N HIS A 182 4.77 4.88 6.47
CA HIS A 182 4.66 6.34 6.22
C HIS A 182 3.26 6.76 5.78
N GLU A 183 2.59 5.93 4.98
CA GLU A 183 1.19 6.18 4.59
C GLU A 183 0.26 6.03 5.80
N ALA A 184 0.47 5.00 6.63
CA ALA A 184 -0.36 4.73 7.81
C ALA A 184 -0.23 5.84 8.86
N ASP A 185 1.01 6.31 9.16
CA ASP A 185 1.26 7.42 10.08
C ASP A 185 0.49 8.68 9.64
N LEU A 186 0.68 9.09 8.40
CA LEU A 186 0.05 10.30 7.86
C LEU A 186 -1.47 10.17 7.74
N CYS A 187 -2.00 8.99 7.39
CA CYS A 187 -3.43 8.72 7.39
C CYS A 187 -4.00 8.85 8.80
N SER A 188 -3.33 8.30 9.81
CA SER A 188 -3.73 8.42 11.21
C SER A 188 -3.77 9.89 11.65
N GLU A 189 -2.75 10.68 11.33
CA GLU A 189 -2.68 12.12 11.65
C GLU A 189 -3.77 12.94 10.92
N ALA A 190 -4.10 12.56 9.68
CA ALA A 190 -5.13 13.21 8.88
C ALA A 190 -6.56 12.72 9.20
N GLY A 191 -6.73 11.76 10.09
CA GLY A 191 -8.03 11.18 10.43
C GLY A 191 -8.63 10.37 9.28
N LEU A 192 -7.80 9.70 8.47
CA LEU A 192 -8.20 8.82 7.39
C LEU A 192 -8.09 7.36 7.83
N ASN A 193 -8.99 6.52 7.35
CA ASN A 193 -8.99 5.09 7.58
C ASN A 193 -8.05 4.41 6.57
N TYR A 194 -6.88 3.99 7.02
CA TYR A 194 -5.92 3.26 6.19
C TYR A 194 -6.21 1.76 6.22
N ASN A 195 -6.49 1.18 5.05
CA ASN A 195 -6.74 -0.25 4.85
C ASN A 195 -5.54 -0.84 4.11
N SER A 196 -4.81 -1.71 4.77
CA SER A 196 -3.54 -2.23 4.27
C SER A 196 -3.69 -3.58 3.61
N LEU A 197 -3.36 -3.64 2.31
CA LEU A 197 -3.11 -4.87 1.58
C LEU A 197 -1.64 -4.89 1.13
N ALA A 198 -1.04 -6.07 1.16
CA ALA A 198 0.32 -6.28 0.69
C ALA A 198 0.38 -7.50 -0.22
N LEU A 199 1.05 -7.35 -1.36
CA LEU A 199 1.37 -8.43 -2.29
C LEU A 199 2.82 -8.83 -2.11
N ALA A 200 3.06 -10.06 -1.70
CA ALA A 200 4.41 -10.63 -1.64
C ALA A 200 4.91 -10.91 -3.07
N ASP A 201 5.75 -10.05 -3.60
CA ASP A 201 6.33 -10.28 -4.93
C ASP A 201 7.43 -11.33 -4.89
N ASN A 202 8.16 -11.42 -3.79
CA ASN A 202 9.29 -12.33 -3.59
C ASN A 202 9.45 -12.71 -2.12
N TYR A 203 10.23 -13.74 -1.85
CA TYR A 203 10.83 -13.92 -0.52
C TYR A 203 11.91 -12.87 -0.28
N ALA A 204 12.04 -12.41 0.95
CA ALA A 204 13.12 -11.51 1.35
C ALA A 204 14.50 -12.14 1.14
N ASN A 205 15.52 -11.31 0.94
CA ASN A 205 16.87 -11.75 0.57
C ASN A 205 17.46 -12.77 1.56
N GLY A 206 17.77 -13.97 1.08
CA GLY A 206 18.31 -15.08 1.86
C GLY A 206 17.27 -15.97 2.52
N LEU A 207 15.97 -15.65 2.43
CA LEU A 207 14.91 -16.56 2.86
C LEU A 207 14.67 -17.60 1.77
N GLU A 208 14.51 -18.87 2.16
CA GLU A 208 14.31 -20.01 1.23
C GLU A 208 15.33 -20.05 0.08
N GLY A 209 16.59 -19.68 0.37
CA GLY A 209 17.65 -19.63 -0.63
C GLY A 209 17.53 -18.51 -1.67
N THR A 210 16.58 -17.59 -1.50
CA THR A 210 16.36 -16.49 -2.45
C THR A 210 17.54 -15.52 -2.48
N GLU A 211 18.01 -15.22 -3.69
CA GLU A 211 18.91 -14.10 -3.96
C GLU A 211 18.18 -13.09 -4.83
N ILE A 212 17.96 -11.90 -4.24
CA ILE A 212 17.22 -10.84 -4.92
C ILE A 212 18.20 -9.97 -5.70
N ASP A 213 17.90 -9.80 -7.00
CA ASP A 213 18.40 -8.71 -7.79
C ASP A 213 17.26 -7.89 -8.42
N PHE A 214 17.56 -6.71 -8.91
CA PHE A 214 16.56 -5.79 -9.41
C PHE A 214 15.90 -6.26 -10.72
N ALA A 215 16.60 -7.04 -11.54
CA ALA A 215 16.05 -7.58 -12.78
C ALA A 215 15.03 -8.67 -12.49
N LYS A 216 15.37 -9.63 -11.63
CA LYS A 216 14.45 -10.67 -11.16
C LYS A 216 13.21 -10.08 -10.50
N PHE A 217 13.37 -9.04 -9.68
CA PHE A 217 12.24 -8.35 -9.07
C PHE A 217 11.26 -7.79 -10.10
N LYS A 218 11.76 -7.15 -11.17
CA LYS A 218 10.89 -6.62 -12.24
C LYS A 218 10.08 -7.72 -12.94
N ASP A 219 10.68 -8.88 -13.15
CA ASP A 219 9.99 -10.02 -13.78
C ASP A 219 8.90 -10.59 -12.86
N LEU A 220 9.15 -10.66 -11.55
CA LEU A 220 8.15 -11.09 -10.56
C LEU A 220 6.96 -10.14 -10.50
N VAL A 221 7.20 -8.82 -10.54
CA VAL A 221 6.14 -7.82 -10.62
C VAL A 221 5.29 -8.02 -11.88
N LYS A 222 5.91 -8.30 -13.02
CA LYS A 222 5.18 -8.64 -14.27
C LYS A 222 4.31 -9.88 -14.12
N THR A 223 4.84 -10.93 -13.52
CA THR A 223 4.11 -12.19 -13.31
C THR A 223 2.86 -11.98 -12.46
N ASN A 224 2.91 -11.06 -11.48
CA ASN A 224 1.77 -10.76 -10.62
C ASN A 224 0.74 -9.81 -11.24
N GLN A 225 1.00 -9.23 -12.42
CA GLN A 225 0.17 -8.16 -12.99
C GLN A 225 -1.29 -8.56 -13.23
N GLU A 226 -1.55 -9.77 -13.73
CA GLU A 226 -2.92 -10.26 -13.95
C GLU A 226 -3.68 -10.42 -12.63
N LYS A 227 -3.00 -10.96 -11.60
CA LYS A 227 -3.57 -11.08 -10.27
C LYS A 227 -3.93 -9.71 -9.68
N VAL A 228 -3.05 -8.72 -9.82
CA VAL A 228 -3.27 -7.34 -9.37
C VAL A 228 -4.45 -6.72 -10.10
N ASN A 229 -4.51 -6.84 -11.42
CA ASN A 229 -5.62 -6.32 -12.22
C ASN A 229 -6.96 -6.93 -11.78
N ARG A 230 -6.99 -8.25 -11.57
CA ARG A 230 -8.19 -8.95 -11.09
C ARG A 230 -8.57 -8.50 -9.67
N LEU A 231 -7.61 -8.37 -8.76
CA LEU A 231 -7.84 -7.87 -7.42
C LEU A 231 -8.49 -6.47 -7.43
N PHE A 232 -7.92 -5.53 -8.19
CA PHE A 232 -8.48 -4.17 -8.29
C PHE A 232 -9.85 -4.15 -8.95
N THR A 233 -10.07 -4.95 -10.00
CA THR A 233 -11.39 -5.07 -10.64
C THR A 233 -12.44 -5.52 -9.62
N ARG A 234 -12.13 -6.57 -8.86
CA ARG A 234 -13.05 -7.09 -7.84
C ARG A 234 -13.26 -6.09 -6.69
N MET A 235 -12.21 -5.40 -6.23
CA MET A 235 -12.36 -4.36 -5.21
C MET A 235 -13.26 -3.21 -5.70
N LEU A 236 -13.12 -2.77 -6.96
CA LEU A 236 -13.96 -1.74 -7.55
C LEU A 236 -15.44 -2.19 -7.65
N GLU A 237 -15.71 -3.45 -7.97
CA GLU A 237 -17.07 -4.01 -7.97
C GLU A 237 -17.69 -4.13 -6.57
N ILE A 238 -16.87 -4.38 -5.55
CA ILE A 238 -17.32 -4.52 -4.15
C ILE A 238 -17.61 -3.16 -3.52
N LEU A 239 -16.81 -2.16 -3.86
CA LEU A 239 -16.81 -0.84 -3.22
C LEU A 239 -17.62 0.20 -4.02
N GLY A 240 -17.87 -0.03 -5.30
CA GLY A 240 -18.58 0.85 -6.22
C GLY A 240 -19.85 0.27 -6.75
#